data_09a5128cab090748a49c3f8312dd6dd0
#
_entry.id   09a5128cab090748a49c3f8312dd6dd0
#
_cell.length_a   1.000
_cell.length_b   1.000
_cell.length_c   1.000
_cell.angle_alpha   90.00
_cell.angle_beta   90.00
_cell.angle_gamma   90.00
#
_symmetry.space_group_name_H-M   'P 1'
#
loop_
_entity.id
_entity.type
_entity.pdbx_description
1 polymer ?
#
loop_
_entity_poly.entity_id
_entity_poly.type
_entity_poly.pdbx_seq_one_letter_code
_entity_poly.pdbx_strand_id
1 'polypeptide(L)'
;MSRESLDGLEPLVLLVEDELGLSKLMVMILEDEGYRVTEAANGAQGLRKLEQEMPALIITDYMMPELNGFEMVRAIRRNPAFDHVPILMMSAALPQQIPGRDLVDEFLPKGTGLDALTNAVRRLIGDGLNAGKPDLE
;
A
#
# COMPACT_ATOMS: atom_id res chain seq x y z
N MET A 1 16.22 17.71 14.18
CA MET A 1 15.05 17.06 14.76
C MET A 1 15.21 15.56 14.69
N SER A 2 14.94 14.90 15.76
CA SER A 2 15.10 13.46 15.77
C SER A 2 13.92 12.79 15.12
N ARG A 3 14.15 11.54 14.69
CA ARG A 3 13.12 10.77 14.06
C ARG A 3 11.98 10.44 15.01
N GLU A 4 12.33 10.23 16.27
CA GLU A 4 11.30 9.89 17.25
C GLU A 4 10.24 10.97 17.38
N SER A 5 10.62 12.21 17.19
CA SER A 5 9.63 13.28 17.34
C SER A 5 8.64 13.32 16.19
N LEU A 6 8.89 12.56 15.13
CA LEU A 6 8.00 12.52 13.98
C LEU A 6 7.22 11.21 13.87
N ASP A 7 7.40 10.29 14.81
CA ASP A 7 6.81 8.97 14.70
C ASP A 7 5.31 9.00 14.44
N GLY A 8 4.56 9.80 15.16
CA GLY A 8 3.13 9.84 14.97
C GLY A 8 2.68 10.54 13.71
N LEU A 9 3.60 11.21 13.03
CA LEU A 9 3.27 12.00 11.85
C LEU A 9 3.63 11.30 10.55
N GLU A 10 4.39 10.22 10.62
CA GLU A 10 4.79 9.52 9.41
C GLU A 10 3.62 8.75 8.85
N PRO A 11 3.43 8.79 7.53
CA PRO A 11 2.33 8.06 6.93
C PRO A 11 2.49 6.56 7.14
N LEU A 12 1.39 5.88 7.38
CA LEU A 12 1.38 4.45 7.58
C LEU A 12 1.06 3.76 6.27
N VAL A 13 1.87 2.77 5.91
CA VAL A 13 1.62 1.91 4.76
C VAL A 13 1.24 0.53 5.27
N LEU A 14 0.11 0.01 4.81
CA LEU A 14 -0.23 -1.39 5.06
C LEU A 14 0.30 -2.18 3.88
N LEU A 15 1.22 -3.10 4.16
CA LEU A 15 1.83 -3.94 3.14
C LEU A 15 1.31 -5.37 3.30
N VAL A 16 0.63 -5.85 2.26
CA VAL A 16 0.06 -7.20 2.27
C VAL A 16 0.83 -8.02 1.25
N GLU A 17 1.70 -8.90 1.75
CA GLU A 17 2.60 -9.67 0.91
C GLU A 17 2.89 -11.00 1.62
N ASP A 18 2.67 -12.11 0.91
CA ASP A 18 2.85 -13.42 1.53
C ASP A 18 4.27 -13.95 1.46
N GLU A 19 5.09 -13.39 0.58
CA GLU A 19 6.48 -13.84 0.49
C GLU A 19 7.31 -13.05 1.49
N LEU A 20 7.83 -13.76 2.50
CA LEU A 20 8.47 -13.10 3.63
C LEU A 20 9.69 -12.28 3.22
N GLY A 21 10.55 -12.84 2.35
CA GLY A 21 11.75 -12.12 1.93
C GLY A 21 11.44 -10.83 1.23
N LEU A 22 10.45 -10.85 0.34
CA LEU A 22 10.05 -9.66 -0.37
C LEU A 22 9.43 -8.65 0.58
N SER A 23 8.60 -9.12 1.50
CA SER A 23 7.98 -8.24 2.48
C SER A 23 9.04 -7.51 3.29
N LYS A 24 10.03 -8.25 3.78
CA LYS A 24 11.09 -7.63 4.58
C LYS A 24 11.87 -6.58 3.80
N LEU A 25 12.16 -6.89 2.55
CA LEU A 25 12.87 -5.93 1.70
C LEU A 25 12.05 -4.67 1.49
N MET A 26 10.76 -4.84 1.21
CA MET A 26 9.90 -3.69 0.98
C MET A 26 9.76 -2.84 2.24
N VAL A 27 9.66 -3.49 3.40
CA VAL A 27 9.59 -2.75 4.66
C VAL A 27 10.82 -1.89 4.85
N MET A 28 12.02 -2.47 4.61
CA MET A 28 13.25 -1.71 4.75
C MET A 28 13.26 -0.48 3.86
N ILE A 29 12.86 -0.67 2.62
CA ILE A 29 12.89 0.42 1.65
C ILE A 29 11.89 1.50 2.02
N LEU A 30 10.69 1.12 2.41
CA LEU A 30 9.67 2.09 2.74
C LEU A 30 10.01 2.84 4.02
N GLU A 31 10.55 2.14 5.01
CA GLU A 31 10.96 2.81 6.24
C GLU A 31 12.11 3.77 5.98
N ASP A 32 13.01 3.39 5.07
CA ASP A 32 14.11 4.29 4.71
C ASP A 32 13.60 5.55 4.03
N GLU A 33 12.45 5.48 3.38
CA GLU A 33 11.85 6.63 2.74
C GLU A 33 11.01 7.47 3.69
N GLY A 34 10.88 7.05 4.94
CA GLY A 34 10.18 7.84 5.93
C GLY A 34 8.77 7.39 6.26
N TYR A 35 8.38 6.20 5.81
CA TYR A 35 7.04 5.70 6.09
C TYR A 35 7.05 4.71 7.24
N ARG A 36 5.94 4.66 7.98
CA ARG A 36 5.71 3.56 8.90
C ARG A 36 5.07 2.43 8.10
N VAL A 37 5.37 1.19 8.45
CA VAL A 37 4.84 0.04 7.72
C VAL A 37 4.27 -0.97 8.69
N THR A 38 3.05 -1.43 8.41
CA THR A 38 2.50 -2.57 9.09
C THR A 38 2.32 -3.68 8.05
N GLU A 39 2.66 -4.90 8.43
CA GLU A 39 2.72 -6.02 7.51
C GLU A 39 1.56 -6.98 7.74
N ALA A 40 1.08 -7.55 6.66
CA ALA A 40 0.12 -8.64 6.70
C ALA A 40 0.56 -9.68 5.69
N ALA A 41 0.39 -10.95 6.02
CA ALA A 41 0.83 -12.04 5.17
C ALA A 41 -0.25 -12.51 4.20
N ASN A 42 -1.47 -12.05 4.38
CA ASN A 42 -2.56 -12.42 3.48
C ASN A 42 -3.69 -11.40 3.64
N GLY A 43 -4.70 -11.53 2.80
CA GLY A 43 -5.81 -10.57 2.80
C GLY A 43 -6.59 -10.53 4.10
N ALA A 44 -6.77 -11.68 4.75
CA ALA A 44 -7.51 -11.70 6.01
C ALA A 44 -6.77 -10.92 7.09
N GLN A 45 -5.44 -11.10 7.16
CA GLN A 45 -4.65 -10.31 8.09
C GLN A 45 -4.68 -8.83 7.72
N GLY A 46 -4.66 -8.53 6.42
CA GLY A 46 -4.74 -7.15 5.97
C GLY A 46 -5.99 -6.47 6.45
N LEU A 47 -7.12 -7.15 6.34
CA LEU A 47 -8.39 -6.57 6.79
C LEU A 47 -8.38 -6.35 8.31
N ARG A 48 -7.77 -7.27 9.06
CA ARG A 48 -7.66 -7.08 10.51
C ARG A 48 -6.78 -5.88 10.85
N LYS A 49 -5.70 -5.66 10.10
CA LYS A 49 -4.85 -4.50 10.35
C LYS A 49 -5.60 -3.20 10.11
N LEU A 50 -6.48 -3.18 9.12
CA LEU A 50 -7.26 -1.99 8.84
C LEU A 50 -8.18 -1.61 10.00
N GLU A 51 -8.61 -2.59 10.78
CA GLU A 51 -9.44 -2.32 11.93
C GLU A 51 -8.65 -1.67 13.05
N GLN A 52 -7.34 -1.80 13.03
CA GLN A 52 -6.48 -1.29 14.08
C GLN A 52 -6.00 0.12 13.82
N GLU A 53 -5.70 0.43 12.57
CA GLU A 53 -5.18 1.74 12.23
C GLU A 53 -5.42 2.04 10.75
N MET A 54 -5.85 3.24 10.46
CA MET A 54 -6.11 3.69 9.09
C MET A 54 -4.80 4.00 8.38
N PRO A 55 -4.47 3.31 7.28
CA PRO A 55 -3.24 3.62 6.56
C PRO A 55 -3.43 4.76 5.58
N ALA A 56 -2.30 5.34 5.17
CA ALA A 56 -2.29 6.32 4.11
C ALA A 56 -2.21 5.65 2.73
N LEU A 57 -1.82 4.38 2.70
CA LEU A 57 -1.67 3.62 1.45
C LEU A 57 -1.74 2.15 1.77
N ILE A 58 -2.36 1.38 0.89
CA ILE A 58 -2.34 -0.06 0.96
C ILE A 58 -1.57 -0.58 -0.24
N ILE A 59 -0.54 -1.40 0.00
CA ILE A 59 0.18 -2.11 -1.06
C ILE A 59 -0.16 -3.57 -0.90
N THR A 60 -0.64 -4.20 -1.97
CA THR A 60 -1.02 -5.60 -1.90
C THR A 60 -0.54 -6.34 -3.13
N ASP A 61 -0.18 -7.61 -2.94
CA ASP A 61 0.01 -8.52 -4.04
C ASP A 61 -1.35 -9.04 -4.46
N TYR A 62 -1.51 -9.34 -5.75
CA TYR A 62 -2.75 -9.92 -6.24
C TYR A 62 -2.87 -11.39 -5.84
N MET A 63 -1.79 -12.16 -6.03
CA MET A 63 -1.81 -13.60 -5.78
C MET A 63 -1.33 -13.90 -4.36
N MET A 64 -2.25 -14.29 -3.50
CA MET A 64 -1.94 -14.65 -2.13
C MET A 64 -2.81 -15.83 -1.73
N PRO A 65 -2.34 -16.67 -0.80
CA PRO A 65 -3.19 -17.76 -0.30
C PRO A 65 -4.36 -17.23 0.52
N GLU A 66 -5.38 -18.04 0.63
CA GLU A 66 -6.58 -17.75 1.40
C GLU A 66 -7.37 -16.63 0.74
N LEU A 67 -7.25 -15.43 1.22
CA LEU A 67 -7.97 -14.30 0.64
C LEU A 67 -7.01 -13.54 -0.25
N ASN A 68 -7.23 -13.58 -1.57
CA ASN A 68 -6.32 -12.93 -2.50
C ASN A 68 -6.53 -11.42 -2.51
N GLY A 69 -5.63 -10.74 -3.24
CA GLY A 69 -5.65 -9.28 -3.25
C GLY A 69 -6.94 -8.69 -3.78
N PHE A 70 -7.52 -9.31 -4.81
CA PHE A 70 -8.76 -8.82 -5.38
C PHE A 70 -9.90 -8.91 -4.37
N GLU A 71 -10.00 -10.03 -3.68
CA GLU A 71 -11.06 -10.21 -2.70
C GLU A 71 -10.90 -9.25 -1.54
N MET A 72 -9.65 -9.02 -1.12
CA MET A 72 -9.40 -8.05 -0.07
C MET A 72 -9.79 -6.65 -0.51
N VAL A 73 -9.41 -6.27 -1.72
CA VAL A 73 -9.72 -4.94 -2.22
C VAL A 73 -11.22 -4.74 -2.33
N ARG A 74 -11.94 -5.76 -2.78
CA ARG A 74 -13.41 -5.67 -2.83
C ARG A 74 -13.98 -5.42 -1.45
N ALA A 75 -13.48 -6.14 -0.45
CA ALA A 75 -13.96 -5.97 0.91
C ALA A 75 -13.67 -4.56 1.42
N ILE A 76 -12.49 -4.03 1.09
CA ILE A 76 -12.12 -2.68 1.51
C ILE A 76 -13.04 -1.65 0.86
N ARG A 77 -13.31 -1.80 -0.44
CA ARG A 77 -14.12 -0.82 -1.15
C ARG A 77 -15.60 -0.87 -0.80
N ARG A 78 -16.04 -1.93 -0.12
CA ARG A 78 -17.40 -1.97 0.39
C ARG A 78 -17.59 -1.10 1.62
N ASN A 79 -16.50 -0.70 2.26
CA ASN A 79 -16.57 0.12 3.46
C ASN A 79 -16.25 1.56 3.10
N PRO A 80 -17.23 2.47 3.13
CA PRO A 80 -17.00 3.85 2.73
C PRO A 80 -15.92 4.55 3.52
N ALA A 81 -15.63 4.07 4.73
CA ALA A 81 -14.58 4.68 5.54
C ALA A 81 -13.21 4.63 4.87
N PHE A 82 -13.02 3.68 3.92
CA PHE A 82 -11.74 3.52 3.24
C PHE A 82 -11.76 4.03 1.80
N ASP A 83 -12.82 4.75 1.41
CA ASP A 83 -12.94 5.19 0.01
C ASP A 83 -11.76 6.04 -0.44
N HIS A 84 -11.18 6.80 0.45
CA HIS A 84 -10.09 7.73 0.11
C HIS A 84 -8.70 7.11 0.21
N VAL A 85 -8.60 5.87 0.68
CA VAL A 85 -7.30 5.24 0.85
C VAL A 85 -6.83 4.69 -0.49
N PRO A 86 -5.69 5.17 -1.01
CA PRO A 86 -5.18 4.63 -2.27
C PRO A 86 -4.68 3.20 -2.11
N ILE A 87 -4.84 2.43 -3.17
CA ILE A 87 -4.41 1.05 -3.20
C ILE A 87 -3.48 0.85 -4.38
N LEU A 88 -2.29 0.33 -4.09
CA LEU A 88 -1.30 -0.05 -5.09
C LEU A 88 -1.25 -1.56 -5.14
N MET A 89 -1.57 -2.14 -6.28
CA MET A 89 -1.56 -3.59 -6.43
C MET A 89 -0.37 -4.03 -7.26
N MET A 90 0.36 -5.02 -6.77
CA MET A 90 1.49 -5.59 -7.48
C MET A 90 1.12 -6.96 -7.97
N SER A 91 1.52 -7.28 -9.19
CA SER A 91 1.17 -8.57 -9.76
C SER A 91 2.08 -8.92 -10.92
N ALA A 92 2.32 -10.22 -11.08
CA ALA A 92 3.00 -10.72 -12.27
C ALA A 92 2.04 -10.80 -13.45
N ALA A 93 0.74 -10.75 -13.21
CA ALA A 93 -0.26 -10.80 -14.28
C ALA A 93 -0.41 -9.43 -14.91
N LEU A 94 -0.88 -9.40 -16.15
CA LEU A 94 -1.17 -8.15 -16.81
C LEU A 94 -2.42 -7.51 -16.19
N PRO A 95 -2.44 -6.17 -16.06
CA PRO A 95 -3.57 -5.52 -15.42
C PRO A 95 -4.92 -5.84 -16.04
N GLN A 96 -4.97 -5.95 -17.36
CA GLN A 96 -6.25 -6.22 -18.02
C GLN A 96 -6.75 -7.63 -17.78
N GLN A 97 -5.94 -8.49 -17.20
CA GLN A 97 -6.34 -9.86 -16.85
C GLN A 97 -6.81 -9.99 -15.42
N ILE A 98 -6.75 -8.92 -14.66
CA ILE A 98 -7.08 -8.96 -13.25
C ILE A 98 -8.47 -8.39 -13.05
N PRO A 99 -9.41 -9.17 -12.53
CA PRO A 99 -10.74 -8.65 -12.28
C PRO A 99 -10.71 -7.57 -11.20
N GLY A 100 -11.56 -6.58 -11.34
CA GLY A 100 -11.65 -5.55 -10.31
C GLY A 100 -10.51 -4.55 -10.30
N ARG A 101 -9.73 -4.50 -11.37
CA ARG A 101 -8.60 -3.58 -11.40
C ARG A 101 -9.02 -2.12 -11.26
N ASP A 102 -10.25 -1.83 -11.58
CA ASP A 102 -10.77 -0.47 -11.43
C ASP A 102 -10.98 -0.06 -9.98
N LEU A 103 -10.85 -1.00 -9.06
CA LEU A 103 -10.96 -0.72 -7.63
C LEU A 103 -9.64 -0.28 -7.02
N VAL A 104 -8.54 -0.41 -7.76
CA VAL A 104 -7.22 0.00 -7.28
C VAL A 104 -6.79 1.27 -7.99
N ASP A 105 -5.91 2.00 -7.35
CA ASP A 105 -5.47 3.28 -7.88
C ASP A 105 -4.30 3.15 -8.82
N GLU A 106 -3.47 2.13 -8.62
CA GLU A 106 -2.33 1.94 -9.48
C GLU A 106 -1.91 0.47 -9.46
N PHE A 107 -1.45 -0.02 -10.63
CA PHE A 107 -0.83 -1.32 -10.77
C PHE A 107 0.65 -1.17 -10.97
N LEU A 108 1.41 -2.06 -10.35
CA LEU A 108 2.84 -2.09 -10.53
C LEU A 108 3.25 -3.53 -10.83
N PRO A 109 3.76 -3.83 -12.03
CA PRO A 109 4.17 -5.19 -12.33
C PRO A 109 5.30 -5.62 -11.40
N LYS A 110 5.25 -6.85 -10.94
CA LYS A 110 6.33 -7.39 -10.13
C LYS A 110 7.59 -7.44 -10.99
N GLY A 111 8.71 -7.12 -10.36
CA GLY A 111 9.98 -7.13 -11.06
C GLY A 111 10.35 -5.82 -11.72
N THR A 112 9.55 -4.78 -11.55
CA THR A 112 9.88 -3.49 -12.14
C THR A 112 11.00 -2.77 -11.42
N GLY A 113 11.38 -3.23 -10.24
CA GLY A 113 12.47 -2.62 -9.52
C GLY A 113 12.00 -1.73 -8.39
N LEU A 114 12.95 -1.40 -7.52
CA LEU A 114 12.63 -0.69 -6.30
C LEU A 114 12.34 0.78 -6.52
N ASP A 115 12.97 1.38 -7.54
CA ASP A 115 12.71 2.77 -7.84
C ASP A 115 11.26 2.97 -8.30
N ALA A 116 10.75 2.02 -9.08
CA ALA A 116 9.36 2.10 -9.52
C ALA A 116 8.42 2.03 -8.32
N LEU A 117 8.75 1.19 -7.35
CA LEU A 117 7.94 1.08 -6.15
C LEU A 117 7.96 2.37 -5.35
N THR A 118 9.15 2.90 -5.06
CA THR A 118 9.23 4.11 -4.25
C THR A 118 8.60 5.30 -4.94
N ASN A 119 8.72 5.37 -6.27
CA ASN A 119 8.09 6.46 -7.01
C ASN A 119 6.57 6.35 -6.97
N ALA A 120 6.04 5.14 -7.09
CA ALA A 120 4.60 4.95 -7.02
C ALA A 120 4.06 5.31 -5.64
N VAL A 121 4.77 4.88 -4.60
CA VAL A 121 4.36 5.20 -3.24
C VAL A 121 4.38 6.70 -3.03
N ARG A 122 5.41 7.36 -3.51
CA ARG A 122 5.52 8.80 -3.36
C ARG A 122 4.39 9.53 -4.09
N ARG A 123 4.02 9.05 -5.28
CA ARG A 123 2.90 9.66 -6.00
C ARG A 123 1.60 9.51 -5.24
N LEU A 124 1.38 8.36 -4.65
CA LEU A 124 0.10 8.05 -4.01
C LEU A 124 -0.02 8.66 -2.62
N ILE A 125 1.09 8.75 -1.89
CA ILE A 125 1.11 9.32 -0.55
C ILE A 125 1.79 10.66 -0.51
N GLY A 126 2.95 10.67 -1.11
CA GLY A 126 3.91 11.71 -0.88
C GLY A 126 3.41 13.06 -1.17
N ASP A 127 2.68 13.14 -2.20
CA ASP A 127 2.05 14.40 -2.48
C ASP A 127 1.05 14.72 -1.42
N GLY A 128 0.58 13.70 -0.70
CA GLY A 128 -0.28 13.94 0.43
C GLY A 128 0.37 14.72 1.53
N LEU A 129 1.66 14.53 1.71
CA LEU A 129 2.40 15.31 2.69
C LEU A 129 2.60 16.73 2.21
N ASN A 130 2.64 16.91 0.92
CA ASN A 130 2.85 18.21 0.32
C ASN A 130 1.62 18.73 -0.39
N ALA A 131 0.64 17.87 -0.54
CA ALA A 131 -0.49 18.18 -1.38
C ALA A 131 -1.28 19.38 -0.87
N GLY A 132 -1.30 19.53 0.41
CA GLY A 132 -1.99 20.67 0.96
C GLY A 132 -1.31 21.98 0.65
N LYS A 133 -0.12 21.90 0.16
CA LYS A 133 0.64 23.09 -0.12
C LYS A 133 0.50 23.61 -1.51
N PRO A 134 0.39 22.94 -2.35
CA PRO A 134 0.38 23.48 -3.63
C PRO A 134 -0.85 23.74 -4.17
N ASP A 135 -0.98 23.60 -3.56
CA ASP A 135 -1.71 23.86 -4.08
C ASP A 135 -1.66 24.80 -4.36
N LEU A 136 -1.15 24.61 -3.97
CA LEU A 136 -1.02 25.22 -4.13
C LEU A 136 -0.82 25.77 -5.04
N GLU A 137 -0.98 25.62 -5.06
CA GLU A 137 -1.03 26.10 -5.96
C GLU A 137 -1.44 26.35 -6.48
#